data_a2a68cae1387fa3671cb1716f8583ddf
#
_entry.id   a2a68cae1387fa3671cb1716f8583ddf
#
_cell.length_a   1.000
_cell.length_b   1.000
_cell.length_c   1.000
_cell.angle_alpha   90.00
_cell.angle_beta   90.00
_cell.angle_gamma   90.00
#
_symmetry.space_group_name_H-M   'P 1'
#
loop_
_entity.id
_entity.type
_entity.pdbx_description
1 polymer ?
#
loop_
_entity_poly.entity_id
_entity_poly.type
_entity_poly.pdbx_seq_one_letter_code
_entity_poly.pdbx_strand_id
1 'polypeptide(L)'
;ASILEKLKNGENMDDLAKDMKYYPYYYQVYSAVLGGFLGEYQVTVQDPEAPSKTVTETKYGLQVYSPIAKTFPFQHYDDFGASRSYGYQRNHLGHDLMAATGTPVIAVESGTVEVMGWNQYGGWRIGIRSFDKKRYYYYAHLRQNRPYQVDLTEGKVVNAGDVIGYVGRTGYS
;
A
#
# COMPACT_ATOMS: atom_id res chain seq x y z
N ALA A 1 32.59 13.14 -13.05
CA ALA A 1 31.35 12.44 -13.41
C ALA A 1 30.34 12.58 -12.28
N SER A 2 29.08 12.79 -12.57
CA SER A 2 28.00 12.79 -11.56
C SER A 2 27.81 11.40 -10.98
N ILE A 3 27.25 11.28 -9.76
CA ILE A 3 26.92 9.98 -9.17
C ILE A 3 26.05 9.17 -10.15
N LEU A 4 25.12 9.82 -10.84
CA LEU A 4 24.25 9.17 -11.81
C LEU A 4 25.03 8.54 -12.98
N GLU A 5 26.07 9.21 -13.50
CA GLU A 5 26.92 8.66 -14.56
C GLU A 5 27.70 7.44 -14.07
N LYS A 6 28.25 7.49 -12.87
CA LYS A 6 28.94 6.37 -12.24
C LYS A 6 28.04 5.16 -12.04
N LEU A 7 26.81 5.37 -11.55
CA LEU A 7 25.80 4.31 -11.41
C LEU A 7 25.42 3.69 -12.75
N LYS A 8 25.26 4.51 -13.81
CA LYS A 8 25.01 4.01 -15.16
C LYS A 8 26.17 3.17 -15.71
N ASN A 9 27.39 3.43 -15.24
CA ASN A 9 28.58 2.65 -15.57
C ASN A 9 28.76 1.41 -14.68
N GLY A 10 27.77 1.11 -13.81
CA GLY A 10 27.78 -0.10 -12.97
C GLY A 10 28.53 0.03 -11.64
N GLU A 11 28.93 1.24 -11.23
CA GLU A 11 29.51 1.45 -9.90
C GLU A 11 28.45 1.26 -8.81
N ASN A 12 28.84 0.69 -7.67
CA ASN A 12 27.93 0.43 -6.56
C ASN A 12 27.57 1.71 -5.81
N MET A 13 26.30 1.91 -5.50
CA MET A 13 25.80 3.09 -4.78
C MET A 13 26.41 3.24 -3.39
N ASP A 14 26.55 2.14 -2.65
CA ASP A 14 27.10 2.17 -1.29
C ASP A 14 28.55 2.64 -1.30
N ASP A 15 29.36 2.17 -2.28
CA ASP A 15 30.74 2.61 -2.44
C ASP A 15 30.85 4.08 -2.81
N LEU A 16 29.94 4.59 -3.63
CA LEU A 16 29.91 6.00 -4.03
C LEU A 16 29.47 6.94 -2.90
N ALA A 17 28.67 6.45 -1.98
CA ALA A 17 28.00 7.26 -0.97
C ALA A 17 28.59 7.11 0.44
N LYS A 18 29.39 6.05 0.72
CA LYS A 18 29.90 5.72 2.06
C LYS A 18 30.59 6.87 2.79
N ASP A 19 31.26 7.76 2.06
CA ASP A 19 31.99 8.90 2.60
C ASP A 19 31.16 10.19 2.70
N MET A 20 29.88 10.14 2.29
CA MET A 20 28.98 11.29 2.39
C MET A 20 28.50 11.46 3.83
N LYS A 21 28.62 12.69 4.37
CA LYS A 21 28.30 13.03 5.77
C LYS A 21 26.97 12.50 6.28
N TYR A 22 25.94 12.55 5.45
CA TYR A 22 24.57 12.18 5.85
C TYR A 22 24.11 10.83 5.31
N TYR A 23 24.95 10.10 4.57
CA TYR A 23 24.58 8.82 3.98
C TYR A 23 24.13 7.80 5.02
N PRO A 24 24.85 7.58 6.15
CA PRO A 24 24.42 6.60 7.15
C PRO A 24 23.03 6.89 7.73
N TYR A 25 22.73 8.18 7.95
CA TYR A 25 21.42 8.60 8.45
C TYR A 25 20.32 8.28 7.44
N TYR A 26 20.46 8.72 6.19
CA TYR A 26 19.45 8.45 5.15
C TYR A 26 19.33 6.97 4.84
N TYR A 27 20.43 6.22 4.83
CA TYR A 27 20.41 4.78 4.64
C TYR A 27 19.56 4.08 5.72
N GLN A 28 19.75 4.42 6.99
CA GLN A 28 18.97 3.87 8.09
C GLN A 28 17.50 4.23 7.99
N VAL A 29 17.17 5.49 7.70
CA VAL A 29 15.78 5.95 7.55
C VAL A 29 15.07 5.22 6.41
N TYR A 30 15.68 5.20 5.22
CA TYR A 30 15.08 4.54 4.06
C TYR A 30 15.01 3.02 4.22
N SER A 31 16.01 2.40 4.85
CA SER A 31 15.99 0.96 5.15
C SER A 31 14.89 0.62 6.16
N ALA A 32 14.66 1.45 7.17
CA ALA A 32 13.59 1.26 8.14
C ALA A 32 12.20 1.36 7.49
N VAL A 33 12.03 2.29 6.54
CA VAL A 33 10.72 2.56 5.90
C VAL A 33 10.48 1.63 4.71
N LEU A 34 11.48 1.39 3.86
CA LEU A 34 11.33 0.72 2.56
C LEU A 34 11.94 -0.68 2.51
N GLY A 35 12.80 -1.06 3.45
CA GLY A 35 13.57 -2.31 3.38
C GLY A 35 12.72 -3.58 3.29
N GLY A 36 11.51 -3.55 3.85
CA GLY A 36 10.56 -4.67 3.72
C GLY A 36 9.70 -4.65 2.46
N PHE A 37 9.79 -3.59 1.64
CA PHE A 37 9.00 -3.40 0.43
C PHE A 37 9.82 -3.44 -0.86
N LEU A 38 11.15 -3.47 -0.76
CA LEU A 38 12.03 -3.62 -1.90
C LEU A 38 12.46 -5.07 -2.06
N GLY A 39 12.37 -5.59 -3.27
CA GLY A 39 12.75 -6.96 -3.57
C GLY A 39 12.35 -7.39 -4.98
N GLU A 40 12.61 -8.64 -5.29
CA GLU A 40 12.13 -9.27 -6.51
C GLU A 40 10.66 -9.67 -6.34
N TYR A 41 9.87 -9.39 -7.37
CA TYR A 41 8.47 -9.78 -7.45
C TYR A 41 8.11 -10.18 -8.88
N GLN A 42 7.10 -11.04 -8.99
CA GLN A 42 6.60 -11.49 -10.28
C GLN A 42 5.40 -10.64 -10.70
N VAL A 43 5.40 -10.24 -11.97
CA VAL A 43 4.27 -9.59 -12.62
C VAL A 43 3.87 -10.38 -13.85
N THR A 44 2.56 -10.50 -14.07
CA THR A 44 2.03 -11.06 -15.30
C THR A 44 1.82 -9.92 -16.29
N VAL A 45 2.50 -9.98 -17.41
CA VAL A 45 2.41 -8.98 -18.49
C VAL A 45 1.92 -9.66 -19.77
N GLN A 46 1.41 -8.87 -20.71
CA GLN A 46 1.11 -9.39 -22.04
C GLN A 46 2.41 -9.78 -22.74
N ASP A 47 2.39 -10.93 -23.41
CA ASP A 47 3.51 -11.37 -24.22
C ASP A 47 3.68 -10.40 -25.42
N PRO A 48 4.84 -9.74 -25.57
CA PRO A 48 5.06 -8.81 -26.67
C PRO A 48 4.97 -9.47 -28.06
N GLU A 49 5.26 -10.77 -28.14
CA GLU A 49 5.22 -11.54 -29.40
C GLU A 49 3.86 -12.21 -29.63
N ALA A 50 3.05 -12.36 -28.59
CA ALA A 50 1.72 -12.96 -28.67
C ALA A 50 0.74 -12.25 -27.73
N PRO A 51 0.14 -11.10 -28.12
CA PRO A 51 -0.69 -10.26 -27.26
C PRO A 51 -1.93 -10.94 -26.63
N SER A 52 -2.33 -12.09 -27.14
CA SER A 52 -3.40 -12.92 -26.55
C SER A 52 -2.93 -13.81 -25.40
N LYS A 53 -1.63 -13.87 -25.13
CA LYS A 53 -1.01 -14.65 -24.06
C LYS A 53 -0.41 -13.71 -23.01
N THR A 54 -0.16 -14.27 -21.84
CA THR A 54 0.56 -13.58 -20.77
C THR A 54 1.81 -14.35 -20.39
N VAL A 55 2.85 -13.63 -20.04
CA VAL A 55 4.10 -14.17 -19.50
C VAL A 55 4.36 -13.61 -18.13
N THR A 56 5.06 -14.35 -17.29
CA THR A 56 5.47 -13.89 -15.97
C THR A 56 6.89 -13.36 -16.05
N GLU A 57 7.07 -12.09 -15.70
CA GLU A 57 8.37 -11.45 -15.58
C GLU A 57 8.74 -11.24 -14.13
N THR A 58 10.01 -11.45 -13.79
CA THR A 58 10.56 -11.06 -12.48
C THR A 58 11.09 -9.63 -12.57
N LYS A 59 10.60 -8.77 -11.70
CA LYS A 59 11.04 -7.37 -11.57
C LYS A 59 11.59 -7.15 -10.18
N TYR A 60 12.57 -6.26 -10.07
CA TYR A 60 13.07 -5.78 -8.78
C TYR A 60 12.59 -4.36 -8.55
N GLY A 61 12.06 -4.08 -7.38
CA GLY A 61 11.59 -2.73 -7.03
C GLY A 61 10.68 -2.70 -5.82
N LEU A 62 9.93 -1.61 -5.73
CA LEU A 62 8.96 -1.37 -4.65
C LEU A 62 7.70 -2.22 -4.88
N GLN A 63 7.36 -3.06 -3.88
CA GLN A 63 6.23 -4.01 -3.95
C GLN A 63 4.97 -3.46 -3.26
N VAL A 64 4.76 -2.16 -3.28
CA VAL A 64 3.61 -1.51 -2.66
C VAL A 64 2.87 -0.62 -3.64
N TYR A 65 1.56 -0.50 -3.43
CA TYR A 65 0.67 0.32 -4.24
C TYR A 65 -0.02 1.38 -3.38
N SER A 66 -0.41 2.49 -4.00
CA SER A 66 -1.31 3.45 -3.37
C SER A 66 -2.64 2.76 -3.04
N PRO A 67 -3.24 2.99 -1.85
CA PRO A 67 -4.53 2.39 -1.51
C PRO A 67 -5.71 2.94 -2.33
N ILE A 68 -5.51 4.05 -3.06
CA ILE A 68 -6.49 4.59 -4.01
C ILE A 68 -6.03 4.28 -5.44
N ALA A 69 -6.93 3.78 -6.27
CA ALA A 69 -6.63 3.43 -7.66
C ALA A 69 -6.06 4.63 -8.44
N LYS A 70 -5.01 4.39 -9.23
CA LYS A 70 -4.11 5.40 -9.84
C LYS A 70 -4.80 6.54 -10.62
N THR A 71 -5.94 6.29 -11.23
CA THR A 71 -6.64 7.28 -12.07
C THR A 71 -7.68 8.09 -11.32
N PHE A 72 -7.89 7.81 -10.05
CA PHE A 72 -8.91 8.47 -9.24
C PHE A 72 -8.28 9.58 -8.38
N PRO A 73 -8.87 10.78 -8.36
CA PRO A 73 -8.40 11.86 -7.51
C PRO A 73 -8.69 11.55 -6.03
N PHE A 74 -7.76 11.94 -5.18
CA PHE A 74 -7.95 11.89 -3.73
C PHE A 74 -7.18 13.03 -3.06
N GLN A 75 -7.57 13.34 -1.83
CA GLN A 75 -6.87 14.27 -0.95
C GLN A 75 -6.30 13.48 0.24
N HIS A 76 -5.07 13.76 0.59
CA HIS A 76 -4.42 13.21 1.77
C HIS A 76 -4.38 14.25 2.88
N TYR A 77 -4.86 13.88 4.06
CA TYR A 77 -4.76 14.68 5.27
C TYR A 77 -3.69 14.05 6.18
N ASP A 78 -2.68 14.83 6.50
CA ASP A 78 -1.63 14.45 7.46
C ASP A 78 -2.11 14.76 8.88
N ASP A 79 -2.96 13.88 9.38
CA ASP A 79 -3.61 13.98 10.69
C ASP A 79 -3.26 12.82 11.63
N PHE A 80 -2.15 12.13 11.36
CA PHE A 80 -1.62 11.12 12.27
C PHE A 80 -1.32 11.71 13.64
N GLY A 81 -1.83 11.07 14.69
CA GLY A 81 -1.69 11.56 16.06
C GLY A 81 -2.65 12.67 16.47
N ALA A 82 -3.45 13.20 15.55
CA ALA A 82 -4.45 14.21 15.87
C ALA A 82 -5.46 13.70 16.92
N SER A 83 -5.84 14.58 17.86
CA SER A 83 -6.82 14.23 18.88
C SER A 83 -8.21 14.04 18.28
N ARG A 84 -8.85 12.93 18.59
CA ARG A 84 -10.23 12.59 18.19
C ARG A 84 -11.07 12.37 19.45
N SER A 85 -12.30 12.84 19.45
CA SER A 85 -13.25 12.70 20.56
C SER A 85 -14.59 12.14 20.04
N TYR A 86 -14.83 10.87 20.32
CA TYR A 86 -16.12 10.18 20.09
C TYR A 86 -16.58 9.49 21.37
N GLY A 87 -16.81 10.28 22.43
CA GLY A 87 -17.16 9.76 23.75
C GLY A 87 -15.95 9.48 24.68
N TYR A 88 -14.76 9.34 24.14
CA TYR A 88 -13.48 9.32 24.87
C TYR A 88 -12.36 9.92 24.00
N GLN A 89 -11.33 10.45 24.63
CA GLN A 89 -10.18 10.99 23.92
C GLN A 89 -9.31 9.86 23.40
N ARG A 90 -8.93 9.95 22.12
CA ARG A 90 -7.97 9.07 21.47
C ARG A 90 -7.17 9.83 20.42
N ASN A 91 -6.01 9.32 20.08
CA ASN A 91 -5.25 9.84 18.95
C ASN A 91 -5.63 9.07 17.67
N HIS A 92 -5.65 9.77 16.55
CA HIS A 92 -5.80 9.16 15.24
C HIS A 92 -4.52 8.41 14.88
N LEU A 93 -4.60 7.10 14.72
CA LEU A 93 -3.45 6.22 14.39
C LEU A 93 -3.45 5.80 12.92
N GLY A 94 -3.95 6.65 12.05
CA GLY A 94 -4.06 6.43 10.62
C GLY A 94 -3.87 7.71 9.83
N HIS A 95 -4.03 7.60 8.51
CA HIS A 95 -4.07 8.73 7.59
C HIS A 95 -5.41 8.76 6.88
N ASP A 96 -6.04 9.92 6.82
CA ASP A 96 -7.28 10.09 6.09
C ASP A 96 -6.99 10.35 4.61
N LEU A 97 -7.46 9.43 3.76
CA LEU A 97 -7.44 9.55 2.31
C LEU A 97 -8.87 9.76 1.80
N MET A 98 -9.18 11.01 1.46
CA MET A 98 -10.52 11.41 1.05
C MET A 98 -10.68 11.30 -0.46
N ALA A 99 -11.58 10.43 -0.91
CA ALA A 99 -11.92 10.24 -2.32
C ALA A 99 -13.44 10.14 -2.50
N ALA A 100 -13.90 10.22 -3.74
CA ALA A 100 -15.32 10.07 -4.05
C ALA A 100 -15.83 8.69 -3.63
N THR A 101 -17.05 8.62 -3.09
CA THR A 101 -17.72 7.35 -2.75
C THR A 101 -17.79 6.44 -3.98
N GLY A 102 -17.34 5.20 -3.83
CA GLY A 102 -17.27 4.23 -4.91
C GLY A 102 -15.91 4.16 -5.61
N THR A 103 -14.96 5.05 -5.29
CA THR A 103 -13.58 4.94 -5.77
C THR A 103 -12.99 3.59 -5.35
N PRO A 104 -12.33 2.84 -6.26
CA PRO A 104 -11.73 1.56 -5.91
C PRO A 104 -10.59 1.72 -4.88
N VAL A 105 -10.64 0.88 -3.86
CA VAL A 105 -9.60 0.72 -2.85
C VAL A 105 -8.72 -0.46 -3.23
N ILE A 106 -7.41 -0.25 -3.19
CA ILE A 106 -6.38 -1.16 -3.67
C ILE A 106 -5.62 -1.77 -2.48
N ALA A 107 -5.32 -3.05 -2.56
CA ALA A 107 -4.42 -3.69 -1.61
C ALA A 107 -3.01 -3.08 -1.74
N VAL A 108 -2.54 -2.45 -0.66
CA VAL A 108 -1.21 -1.80 -0.63
C VAL A 108 -0.10 -2.81 -0.82
N GLU A 109 -0.21 -3.96 -0.17
CA GLU A 109 0.75 -5.07 -0.21
C GLU A 109 0.00 -6.39 -0.35
N SER A 110 0.65 -7.39 -0.94
CA SER A 110 0.13 -8.75 -0.98
C SER A 110 0.00 -9.35 0.43
N GLY A 111 -1.06 -10.10 0.66
CA GLY A 111 -1.30 -10.68 1.96
C GLY A 111 -2.56 -11.52 2.04
N THR A 112 -2.99 -11.81 3.26
CA THR A 112 -4.21 -12.56 3.53
C THR A 112 -5.23 -11.64 4.18
N VAL A 113 -6.47 -11.70 3.72
CA VAL A 113 -7.60 -11.00 4.35
C VAL A 113 -7.85 -11.62 5.72
N GLU A 114 -7.56 -10.88 6.78
CA GLU A 114 -7.66 -11.36 8.16
C GLU A 114 -9.00 -10.99 8.80
N VAL A 115 -9.54 -9.83 8.43
CA VAL A 115 -10.79 -9.31 9.00
C VAL A 115 -11.61 -8.60 7.91
N MET A 116 -12.90 -8.86 7.93
CA MET A 116 -13.91 -8.12 7.16
C MET A 116 -15.12 -7.80 8.05
N GLY A 117 -16.04 -7.00 7.54
CA GLY A 117 -17.32 -6.74 8.19
C GLY A 117 -17.45 -5.36 8.79
N TRP A 118 -18.52 -5.18 9.53
CA TRP A 118 -18.95 -3.92 10.13
C TRP A 118 -18.42 -3.77 11.58
N ASN A 119 -18.00 -2.58 11.93
CA ASN A 119 -17.99 -2.13 13.32
C ASN A 119 -18.38 -0.65 13.41
N GLN A 120 -18.77 -0.19 14.60
CA GLN A 120 -19.29 1.17 14.78
C GLN A 120 -18.23 2.25 14.49
N TYR A 121 -16.94 1.98 14.68
CA TYR A 121 -15.86 2.96 14.48
C TYR A 121 -15.38 3.02 13.03
N GLY A 122 -14.96 1.91 12.46
CA GLY A 122 -14.44 1.85 11.09
C GLY A 122 -15.50 1.65 10.01
N GLY A 123 -16.77 1.46 10.39
CA GLY A 123 -17.83 1.10 9.44
C GLY A 123 -17.57 -0.24 8.76
N TRP A 124 -17.85 -0.30 7.47
CA TRP A 124 -17.41 -1.42 6.64
C TRP A 124 -15.90 -1.35 6.46
N ARG A 125 -15.20 -2.42 6.77
CA ARG A 125 -13.74 -2.46 6.88
C ARG A 125 -13.13 -3.74 6.35
N ILE A 126 -11.84 -3.66 6.00
CA ILE A 126 -10.99 -4.80 5.61
C ILE A 126 -9.68 -4.69 6.38
N GLY A 127 -9.20 -5.81 6.90
CA GLY A 127 -7.85 -5.95 7.47
C GLY A 127 -7.06 -6.97 6.66
N ILE A 128 -5.88 -6.61 6.19
CA ILE A 128 -4.98 -7.48 5.44
C ILE A 128 -3.66 -7.63 6.20
N ARG A 129 -3.25 -8.86 6.42
CA ARG A 129 -1.96 -9.22 7.02
C ARG A 129 -0.97 -9.56 5.92
N SER A 130 0.21 -8.92 5.89
CA SER A 130 1.30 -9.28 4.99
C SER A 130 1.75 -10.73 5.18
N PHE A 131 2.32 -11.36 4.15
CA PHE A 131 2.74 -12.76 4.22
C PHE A 131 3.82 -13.00 5.28
N ASP A 132 4.73 -12.03 5.49
CA ASP A 132 5.74 -12.09 6.55
C ASP A 132 5.18 -11.79 7.96
N LYS A 133 3.87 -11.49 8.07
CA LYS A 133 3.13 -11.16 9.30
C LYS A 133 3.60 -9.91 10.04
N LYS A 134 4.48 -9.12 9.45
CA LYS A 134 5.06 -7.93 10.09
C LYS A 134 4.19 -6.69 9.96
N ARG A 135 3.34 -6.62 8.92
CA ARG A 135 2.50 -5.45 8.62
C ARG A 135 1.02 -5.83 8.60
N TYR A 136 0.20 -4.91 9.05
CA TYR A 136 -1.26 -5.04 9.02
C TYR A 136 -1.86 -3.78 8.43
N TYR A 137 -2.58 -3.94 7.34
CA TYR A 137 -3.24 -2.85 6.63
C TYR A 137 -4.72 -2.85 6.97
N TYR A 138 -5.19 -1.73 7.49
CA TYR A 138 -6.58 -1.56 7.89
C TYR A 138 -7.24 -0.49 7.03
N TYR A 139 -8.23 -0.90 6.24
CA TYR A 139 -9.02 -0.04 5.36
C TYR A 139 -10.40 0.12 5.98
N ALA A 140 -10.75 1.36 6.34
CA ALA A 140 -11.98 1.68 7.02
C ALA A 140 -12.91 2.58 6.18
N HIS A 141 -14.11 2.81 6.69
CA HIS A 141 -15.10 3.73 6.13
C HIS A 141 -15.51 3.40 4.68
N LEU A 142 -15.51 2.09 4.32
CA LEU A 142 -15.94 1.66 3.00
C LEU A 142 -17.45 1.95 2.79
N ARG A 143 -17.91 1.92 1.54
CA ARG A 143 -19.29 2.26 1.21
C ARG A 143 -20.31 1.29 1.81
N GLN A 144 -21.53 1.78 2.05
CA GLN A 144 -22.63 1.02 2.67
C GLN A 144 -23.04 -0.20 1.83
N ASN A 145 -23.28 0.01 0.55
CA ASN A 145 -23.74 -1.05 -0.33
C ASN A 145 -22.58 -1.62 -1.14
N ARG A 146 -22.40 -2.93 -1.10
CA ARG A 146 -21.29 -3.64 -1.77
C ARG A 146 -19.94 -3.01 -1.41
N PRO A 147 -19.53 -3.03 -0.13
CA PRO A 147 -18.28 -2.41 0.31
C PRO A 147 -17.05 -3.11 -0.27
N TYR A 148 -17.16 -4.38 -0.60
CA TYR A 148 -16.07 -5.26 -1.01
C TYR A 148 -16.14 -5.62 -2.48
N GLN A 149 -14.99 -6.02 -3.03
CA GLN A 149 -14.93 -6.74 -4.30
C GLN A 149 -15.69 -8.07 -4.17
N VAL A 150 -16.38 -8.48 -5.25
CA VAL A 150 -17.39 -9.57 -5.23
C VAL A 150 -16.88 -10.87 -4.61
N ASP A 151 -15.64 -11.25 -4.91
CA ASP A 151 -15.07 -12.54 -4.45
C ASP A 151 -14.21 -12.42 -3.19
N LEU A 152 -14.20 -11.27 -2.51
CA LEU A 152 -13.38 -11.08 -1.32
C LEU A 152 -14.03 -11.74 -0.11
N THR A 153 -13.26 -12.58 0.59
CA THR A 153 -13.65 -13.27 1.82
C THR A 153 -12.51 -13.31 2.80
N GLU A 154 -12.79 -13.48 4.09
CA GLU A 154 -11.75 -13.74 5.10
C GLU A 154 -10.98 -15.02 4.74
N GLY A 155 -9.67 -15.00 4.94
CA GLY A 155 -8.75 -16.07 4.55
C GLY A 155 -8.28 -16.01 3.10
N LYS A 156 -8.89 -15.18 2.24
CA LYS A 156 -8.47 -15.04 0.84
C LYS A 156 -7.12 -14.34 0.74
N VAL A 157 -6.27 -14.85 -0.14
CA VAL A 157 -5.04 -14.20 -0.56
C VAL A 157 -5.38 -13.10 -1.58
N VAL A 158 -4.78 -11.94 -1.40
CA VAL A 158 -4.83 -10.81 -2.34
C VAL A 158 -3.41 -10.41 -2.74
N ASN A 159 -3.27 -9.93 -3.97
CA ASN A 159 -2.01 -9.40 -4.45
C ASN A 159 -1.98 -7.88 -4.30
N ALA A 160 -0.78 -7.33 -4.10
CA ALA A 160 -0.58 -5.89 -4.16
C ALA A 160 -1.12 -5.34 -5.49
N GLY A 161 -1.95 -4.30 -5.42
CA GLY A 161 -2.62 -3.75 -6.61
C GLY A 161 -4.02 -4.28 -6.89
N ASP A 162 -4.45 -5.36 -6.24
CA ASP A 162 -5.82 -5.87 -6.40
C ASP A 162 -6.85 -4.88 -5.84
N VAL A 163 -7.99 -4.74 -6.53
CA VAL A 163 -9.15 -4.03 -5.98
C VAL A 163 -9.76 -4.89 -4.87
N ILE A 164 -9.85 -4.35 -3.67
CA ILE A 164 -10.39 -5.05 -2.49
C ILE A 164 -11.73 -4.52 -2.02
N GLY A 165 -12.04 -3.26 -2.32
CA GLY A 165 -13.28 -2.62 -1.89
C GLY A 165 -13.45 -1.24 -2.50
N TYR A 166 -14.34 -0.45 -1.91
CA TYR A 166 -14.72 0.84 -2.45
C TYR A 166 -14.89 1.89 -1.35
N VAL A 167 -14.37 3.09 -1.59
CA VAL A 167 -14.47 4.24 -0.69
C VAL A 167 -15.92 4.55 -0.34
N GLY A 168 -16.17 4.89 0.90
CA GLY A 168 -17.47 5.31 1.42
C GLY A 168 -17.36 6.31 2.57
N ARG A 169 -18.38 6.29 3.43
CA ARG A 169 -18.49 7.18 4.60
C ARG A 169 -19.22 6.47 5.74
N THR A 170 -18.89 5.20 5.98
CA THR A 170 -19.57 4.41 7.01
C THR A 170 -18.78 4.39 8.30
N GLY A 171 -19.46 4.17 9.44
CA GLY A 171 -18.85 4.25 10.76
C GLY A 171 -18.78 5.68 11.31
N TYR A 172 -18.06 5.84 12.40
CA TYR A 172 -17.81 7.15 13.01
C TYR A 172 -16.58 7.80 12.38
N SER A 173 -16.79 8.77 11.50
CA SER A 173 -15.73 9.53 10.80
C SER A 173 -15.90 11.02 11.01
#